data_e01da39f0feb9ac5e8273e075f6f0d93
#
_entry.id   e01da39f0feb9ac5e8273e075f6f0d93
#
_cell.length_a   1.000
_cell.length_b   1.000
_cell.length_c   1.000
_cell.angle_alpha   90.00
_cell.angle_beta   90.00
_cell.angle_gamma   90.00
#
_symmetry.space_group_name_H-M   'P 1'
#
loop_
_entity.id
_entity.type
_entity.pdbx_description
1 polymer ?
#
loop_
_entity_poly.entity_id
_entity_poly.type
_entity_poly.pdbx_seq_one_letter_code
_entity_poly.pdbx_strand_id
1 'polypeptide(L)'
;TGAPNLCARSAVRSGAGLVYLGVPEAIWDVCAVKNDEAMPFPLPCDASGKLTADALSPLREYYDRCGVLALGPGLGRSDGTAALTAALIRKFPGKIVLDADALWAVSLVPDILREAKSEIVITPHEGEFLRLGGSLENGRERGAWEFARRYGCVTVLKGHRTIIAHPAGRMYVIEAGNPGMAKGGSGDVLTGVTAALLGQMETERAAVTAC
;
A
#
# COMPACT_ATOMS: atom_id res chain seq x y z
N THR A 1 -6.75 11.55 9.21
CA THR A 1 -5.36 11.86 9.66
C THR A 1 -4.65 10.68 10.33
N GLY A 2 -5.34 9.71 10.95
CA GLY A 2 -4.73 8.60 11.70
C GLY A 2 -3.89 7.66 10.83
N ALA A 3 -4.51 7.04 9.84
CA ALA A 3 -3.92 6.02 8.98
C ALA A 3 -2.61 6.45 8.28
N PRO A 4 -2.54 7.60 7.59
CA PRO A 4 -1.30 8.03 6.94
C PRO A 4 -0.18 8.31 7.94
N ASN A 5 -0.49 8.84 9.13
CA ASN A 5 0.51 9.05 10.18
C ASN A 5 1.03 7.73 10.78
N LEU A 6 0.17 6.72 10.97
CA LEU A 6 0.60 5.38 11.41
C LEU A 6 1.53 4.74 10.38
N CYS A 7 1.18 4.83 9.11
CA CYS A 7 1.98 4.32 8.00
C CYS A 7 3.37 5.01 7.96
N ALA A 8 3.41 6.34 7.97
CA ALA A 8 4.66 7.09 7.92
C ALA A 8 5.56 6.81 9.13
N ARG A 9 5.01 6.82 10.35
CA ARG A 9 5.77 6.54 11.58
C ARG A 9 6.30 5.11 11.63
N SER A 10 5.53 4.13 11.16
CA SER A 10 6.01 2.75 11.09
C SER A 10 7.11 2.59 10.05
N ALA A 11 7.04 3.29 8.91
CA ALA A 11 8.11 3.29 7.92
C ALA A 11 9.42 3.86 8.50
N VAL A 12 9.38 5.01 9.18
CA VAL A 12 10.56 5.59 9.86
C VAL A 12 11.14 4.59 10.85
N ARG A 13 10.31 4.01 11.73
CA ARG A 13 10.75 3.06 12.77
C ARG A 13 11.25 1.72 12.24
N SER A 14 10.94 1.41 11.00
CA SER A 14 11.41 0.19 10.32
C SER A 14 12.64 0.43 9.43
N GLY A 15 13.28 1.60 9.56
CA GLY A 15 14.57 1.90 8.94
C GLY A 15 14.49 2.55 7.56
N ALA A 16 13.34 3.15 7.18
CA ALA A 16 13.31 4.02 6.01
C ALA A 16 14.19 5.27 6.29
N GLY A 17 15.10 5.59 5.37
CA GLY A 17 16.02 6.72 5.55
C GLY A 17 15.30 8.08 5.53
N LEU A 18 14.48 8.32 4.51
CA LEU A 18 13.64 9.52 4.39
C LEU A 18 12.20 9.09 4.07
N VAL A 19 11.25 9.69 4.78
CA VAL A 19 9.82 9.43 4.57
C VAL A 19 9.11 10.74 4.22
N TYR A 20 8.70 10.87 2.97
CA TYR A 20 7.85 11.96 2.49
C TYR A 20 6.39 11.56 2.63
N LEU A 21 5.59 12.35 3.32
CA LEU A 21 4.18 12.07 3.57
C LEU A 21 3.30 13.07 2.81
N GLY A 22 2.88 12.72 1.59
CA GLY A 22 1.92 13.51 0.82
C GLY A 22 0.51 13.36 1.38
N VAL A 23 -0.11 14.46 1.78
CA VAL A 23 -1.46 14.48 2.36
C VAL A 23 -2.30 15.58 1.73
N PRO A 24 -3.65 15.46 1.71
CA PRO A 24 -4.49 16.58 1.30
C PRO A 24 -4.13 17.86 2.06
N GLU A 25 -4.05 18.99 1.37
CA GLU A 25 -3.77 20.29 1.98
C GLU A 25 -4.67 20.59 3.18
N ALA A 26 -5.94 20.17 3.13
CA ALA A 26 -6.92 20.35 4.20
C ALA A 26 -6.54 19.71 5.55
N ILE A 27 -5.60 18.77 5.57
CA ILE A 27 -5.16 18.07 6.80
C ILE A 27 -3.65 18.18 7.04
N TRP A 28 -2.95 18.96 6.22
CA TRP A 28 -1.48 19.06 6.27
C TRP A 28 -0.98 19.55 7.62
N ASP A 29 -1.54 20.63 8.18
CA ASP A 29 -1.11 21.17 9.48
C ASP A 29 -1.21 20.13 10.60
N VAL A 30 -2.31 19.35 10.62
CA VAL A 30 -2.50 18.29 11.62
C VAL A 30 -1.45 17.18 11.43
N CYS A 31 -1.11 16.85 10.20
CA CYS A 31 -0.10 15.84 9.91
C CYS A 31 1.31 16.35 10.23
N ALA A 32 1.59 17.63 9.99
CA ALA A 32 2.87 18.27 10.31
C ALA A 32 3.14 18.23 11.83
N VAL A 33 2.13 18.57 12.63
CA VAL A 33 2.26 18.53 14.10
C VAL A 33 2.44 17.11 14.64
N LYS A 34 1.96 16.09 13.94
CA LYS A 34 2.02 14.67 14.38
C LYS A 34 3.29 13.93 14.00
N ASN A 35 4.11 14.49 13.14
CA ASN A 35 5.31 13.81 12.62
C ASN A 35 6.56 14.63 12.89
N ASP A 36 7.47 14.08 13.67
CA ASP A 36 8.77 14.67 13.96
C ASP A 36 9.84 14.27 12.93
N GLU A 37 9.79 13.02 12.43
CA GLU A 37 10.81 12.47 11.54
C GLU A 37 10.33 12.33 10.09
N ALA A 38 9.04 12.03 9.85
CA ALA A 38 8.48 12.04 8.50
C ALA A 38 8.22 13.49 8.05
N MET A 39 8.30 13.74 6.77
CA MET A 39 8.18 15.07 6.15
C MET A 39 6.82 15.22 5.45
N PRO A 40 5.76 15.68 6.14
CA PRO A 40 4.47 15.94 5.53
C PRO A 40 4.54 17.11 4.54
N PHE A 41 3.92 16.96 3.38
CA PHE A 41 3.77 18.01 2.40
C PHE A 41 2.34 18.04 1.82
N PRO A 42 1.82 19.23 1.48
CA PRO A 42 0.46 19.38 1.00
C PRO A 42 0.31 18.93 -0.45
N LEU A 43 -0.82 18.29 -0.74
CA LEU A 43 -1.24 17.90 -2.08
C LEU A 43 -2.61 18.50 -2.40
N PRO A 44 -2.88 18.86 -3.67
CA PRO A 44 -4.18 19.36 -4.11
C PRO A 44 -5.32 18.41 -3.74
N CYS A 45 -6.40 18.96 -3.20
CA CYS A 45 -7.60 18.23 -2.83
C CYS A 45 -8.87 18.98 -3.26
N ASP A 46 -9.97 18.26 -3.31
CA ASP A 46 -11.29 18.84 -3.56
C ASP A 46 -11.88 19.51 -2.29
N ALA A 47 -13.05 20.11 -2.42
CA ALA A 47 -13.75 20.78 -1.31
C ALA A 47 -14.13 19.83 -0.16
N SER A 48 -14.13 18.51 -0.39
CA SER A 48 -14.35 17.49 0.64
C SER A 48 -13.05 17.01 1.29
N GLY A 49 -11.90 17.56 0.90
CA GLY A 49 -10.58 17.22 1.40
C GLY A 49 -10.01 15.92 0.83
N LYS A 50 -10.52 15.42 -0.30
CA LYS A 50 -9.99 14.24 -0.98
C LYS A 50 -8.99 14.63 -2.06
N LEU A 51 -7.93 13.87 -2.21
CA LEU A 51 -6.95 14.08 -3.28
C LEU A 51 -7.60 13.99 -4.66
N THR A 52 -7.18 14.85 -5.56
CA THR A 52 -7.57 14.85 -6.97
C THR A 52 -6.43 14.32 -7.86
N ALA A 53 -6.71 14.13 -9.14
CA ALA A 53 -5.68 13.76 -10.12
C ALA A 53 -4.56 14.83 -10.24
N ASP A 54 -4.82 16.09 -9.88
CA ASP A 54 -3.84 17.18 -9.90
C ASP A 54 -2.69 16.95 -8.92
N ALA A 55 -2.92 16.12 -7.88
CA ALA A 55 -1.86 15.69 -6.96
C ALA A 55 -0.71 14.95 -7.66
N LEU A 56 -0.93 14.42 -8.87
CA LEU A 56 0.12 13.74 -9.63
C LEU A 56 1.27 14.68 -10.01
N SER A 57 0.98 15.95 -10.27
CA SER A 57 2.01 16.93 -10.69
C SER A 57 3.06 17.16 -9.59
N PRO A 58 2.71 17.58 -8.37
CA PRO A 58 3.68 17.73 -7.29
C PRO A 58 4.34 16.41 -6.86
N LEU A 59 3.65 15.28 -6.97
CA LEU A 59 4.24 13.98 -6.63
C LEU A 59 5.40 13.59 -7.55
N ARG A 60 5.44 14.08 -8.80
CA ARG A 60 6.54 13.77 -9.73
C ARG A 60 7.90 14.24 -9.23
N GLU A 61 7.98 15.29 -8.44
CA GLU A 61 9.22 15.81 -7.87
C GLU A 61 9.90 14.80 -6.93
N TYR A 62 9.11 13.82 -6.42
CA TYR A 62 9.58 12.78 -5.51
C TYR A 62 9.96 11.47 -6.22
N TYR A 63 9.67 11.30 -7.52
CA TYR A 63 9.90 10.02 -8.22
C TYR A 63 11.37 9.61 -8.23
N ASP A 64 12.27 10.56 -8.47
CA ASP A 64 13.72 10.28 -8.50
C ASP A 64 14.35 10.20 -7.10
N ARG A 65 13.60 10.63 -6.08
CA ARG A 65 14.06 10.67 -4.69
C ARG A 65 13.58 9.47 -3.86
N CYS A 66 12.53 8.79 -4.31
CA CYS A 66 11.87 7.72 -3.59
C CYS A 66 11.97 6.40 -4.34
N GLY A 67 12.58 5.40 -3.74
CA GLY A 67 12.61 4.03 -4.28
C GLY A 67 11.32 3.25 -4.03
N VAL A 68 10.46 3.70 -3.11
CA VAL A 68 9.23 3.01 -2.71
C VAL A 68 8.08 4.00 -2.54
N LEU A 69 6.90 3.62 -3.03
CA LEU A 69 5.62 4.29 -2.80
C LEU A 69 4.71 3.41 -1.95
N ALA A 70 4.23 3.93 -0.82
CA ALA A 70 3.13 3.35 -0.06
C ALA A 70 1.85 4.14 -0.33
N LEU A 71 0.78 3.48 -0.74
CA LEU A 71 -0.46 4.12 -1.14
C LEU A 71 -1.68 3.39 -0.57
N GLY A 72 -2.62 4.16 -0.02
CA GLY A 72 -3.92 3.63 0.39
C GLY A 72 -4.37 3.94 1.80
N PRO A 73 -3.52 3.87 2.84
CA PRO A 73 -3.93 4.20 4.21
C PRO A 73 -4.56 5.58 4.31
N GLY A 74 -5.89 5.63 4.51
CA GLY A 74 -6.63 6.89 4.64
C GLY A 74 -6.73 7.75 3.38
N LEU A 75 -6.52 7.18 2.21
CA LEU A 75 -6.58 7.90 0.91
C LEU A 75 -7.99 8.43 0.60
N GLY A 76 -9.01 7.75 1.08
CA GLY A 76 -10.41 8.04 0.74
C GLY A 76 -10.82 7.45 -0.62
N ARG A 77 -12.14 7.39 -0.84
CA ARG A 77 -12.73 6.77 -2.05
C ARG A 77 -13.45 7.83 -2.85
N SER A 78 -12.96 8.08 -4.05
CA SER A 78 -13.55 8.98 -5.04
C SER A 78 -12.97 8.67 -6.43
N ASP A 79 -13.60 9.18 -7.48
CA ASP A 79 -13.06 9.06 -8.85
C ASP A 79 -11.68 9.71 -8.96
N GLY A 80 -11.44 10.82 -8.25
CA GLY A 80 -10.15 11.50 -8.21
C GLY A 80 -9.05 10.63 -7.60
N THR A 81 -9.31 9.99 -6.45
CA THR A 81 -8.34 9.10 -5.80
C THR A 81 -8.13 7.81 -6.61
N ALA A 82 -9.16 7.31 -7.30
CA ALA A 82 -9.05 6.17 -8.20
C ALA A 82 -8.16 6.50 -9.41
N ALA A 83 -8.39 7.65 -10.05
CA ALA A 83 -7.59 8.12 -11.18
C ALA A 83 -6.13 8.36 -10.77
N LEU A 84 -5.89 8.99 -9.61
CA LEU A 84 -4.56 9.19 -9.04
C LEU A 84 -3.84 7.86 -8.80
N THR A 85 -4.51 6.90 -8.17
CA THR A 85 -3.97 5.55 -7.92
C THR A 85 -3.55 4.86 -9.22
N ALA A 86 -4.41 4.86 -10.23
CA ALA A 86 -4.11 4.28 -11.53
C ALA A 86 -2.91 4.97 -12.21
N ALA A 87 -2.84 6.31 -12.13
CA ALA A 87 -1.72 7.06 -12.70
C ALA A 87 -0.39 6.76 -12.00
N LEU A 88 -0.40 6.62 -10.67
CA LEU A 88 0.79 6.28 -9.88
C LEU A 88 1.27 4.86 -10.19
N ILE A 89 0.38 3.88 -10.27
CA ILE A 89 0.74 2.51 -10.66
C ILE A 89 1.45 2.47 -12.01
N ARG A 90 0.98 3.23 -13.00
CA ARG A 90 1.58 3.27 -14.35
C ARG A 90 2.92 4.03 -14.41
N LYS A 91 3.13 5.01 -13.55
CA LYS A 91 4.18 6.02 -13.74
C LYS A 91 5.28 6.01 -12.68
N PHE A 92 5.00 5.53 -11.49
CA PHE A 92 6.02 5.49 -10.45
C PHE A 92 7.09 4.45 -10.79
N PRO A 93 8.38 4.83 -10.80
CA PRO A 93 9.45 3.94 -11.28
C PRO A 93 9.93 2.93 -10.22
N GLY A 94 9.69 3.20 -8.95
CA GLY A 94 10.11 2.38 -7.81
C GLY A 94 9.07 1.33 -7.40
N LYS A 95 9.35 0.56 -6.36
CA LYS A 95 8.45 -0.46 -5.82
C LYS A 95 7.19 0.17 -5.18
N ILE A 96 6.05 -0.52 -5.23
CA ILE A 96 4.76 0.01 -4.76
C ILE A 96 4.14 -0.93 -3.74
N VAL A 97 3.67 -0.39 -2.61
CA VAL A 97 2.77 -1.08 -1.66
C VAL A 97 1.38 -0.49 -1.79
N LEU A 98 0.37 -1.33 -2.01
CA LEU A 98 -1.04 -0.93 -2.08
C LEU A 98 -1.84 -1.58 -0.95
N ASP A 99 -2.56 -0.77 -0.19
CA ASP A 99 -3.43 -1.23 0.91
C ASP A 99 -4.75 -0.43 0.94
N ALA A 100 -5.71 -0.89 1.70
CA ALA A 100 -6.93 -0.16 2.05
C ALA A 100 -7.64 0.52 0.85
N ASP A 101 -7.73 1.86 0.85
CA ASP A 101 -8.47 2.58 -0.18
C ASP A 101 -7.79 2.55 -1.57
N ALA A 102 -6.47 2.30 -1.65
CA ALA A 102 -5.84 2.02 -2.94
C ALA A 102 -6.29 0.67 -3.51
N LEU A 103 -6.50 -0.35 -2.68
CA LEU A 103 -7.06 -1.63 -3.12
C LEU A 103 -8.51 -1.48 -3.58
N TRP A 104 -9.30 -0.59 -2.94
CA TRP A 104 -10.60 -0.23 -3.46
C TRP A 104 -10.50 0.39 -4.86
N ALA A 105 -9.59 1.34 -5.07
CA ALA A 105 -9.39 1.96 -6.38
C ALA A 105 -8.99 0.93 -7.45
N VAL A 106 -8.06 0.02 -7.11
CA VAL A 106 -7.66 -1.09 -7.99
C VAL A 106 -8.83 -2.03 -8.28
N SER A 107 -9.75 -2.26 -7.33
CA SER A 107 -10.89 -3.17 -7.55
C SER A 107 -11.86 -2.71 -8.64
N LEU A 108 -11.84 -1.44 -9.00
CA LEU A 108 -12.64 -0.89 -10.12
C LEU A 108 -12.10 -1.36 -11.48
N VAL A 109 -10.77 -1.53 -11.60
CA VAL A 109 -10.09 -2.00 -12.82
C VAL A 109 -8.87 -2.82 -12.38
N PRO A 110 -9.03 -4.09 -11.97
CA PRO A 110 -7.93 -4.89 -11.41
C PRO A 110 -6.76 -5.12 -12.37
N ASP A 111 -7.01 -5.13 -13.68
CA ASP A 111 -5.97 -5.30 -14.70
C ASP A 111 -4.94 -4.16 -14.71
N ILE A 112 -5.21 -3.03 -14.04
CA ILE A 112 -4.24 -1.95 -13.84
C ILE A 112 -2.93 -2.43 -13.18
N LEU A 113 -2.98 -3.46 -12.34
CA LEU A 113 -1.79 -4.06 -11.73
C LEU A 113 -0.80 -4.59 -12.76
N ARG A 114 -1.29 -5.05 -13.92
CA ARG A 114 -0.46 -5.58 -15.01
C ARG A 114 0.21 -4.49 -15.85
N GLU A 115 -0.24 -3.25 -15.70
CA GLU A 115 0.33 -2.09 -16.38
C GLU A 115 1.50 -1.47 -15.63
N ALA A 116 1.74 -1.90 -14.38
CA ALA A 116 2.86 -1.42 -13.60
C ALA A 116 4.20 -1.80 -14.23
N LYS A 117 5.13 -0.85 -14.24
CA LYS A 117 6.50 -1.09 -14.64
C LYS A 117 7.38 -1.57 -13.47
N SER A 118 6.86 -1.51 -12.29
CA SER A 118 7.53 -1.74 -11.01
C SER A 118 6.92 -2.91 -10.27
N GLU A 119 7.67 -3.48 -9.34
CA GLU A 119 7.17 -4.54 -8.46
C GLU A 119 6.10 -3.99 -7.52
N ILE A 120 4.97 -4.69 -7.44
CA ILE A 120 3.87 -4.34 -6.55
C ILE A 120 3.71 -5.38 -5.45
N VAL A 121 3.51 -4.89 -4.22
CA VAL A 121 2.99 -5.66 -3.09
C VAL A 121 1.58 -5.15 -2.77
N ILE A 122 0.62 -6.05 -2.72
CA ILE A 122 -0.72 -5.74 -2.22
C ILE A 122 -0.94 -6.41 -0.87
N THR A 123 -1.66 -5.74 0.05
CA THR A 123 -1.88 -6.25 1.42
C THR A 123 -3.37 -6.36 1.77
N PRO A 124 -4.19 -7.07 0.98
CA PRO A 124 -5.63 -7.17 1.24
C PRO A 124 -5.94 -8.05 2.46
N HIS A 125 -6.96 -7.68 3.25
CA HIS A 125 -7.71 -8.66 4.04
C HIS A 125 -8.70 -9.42 3.12
N GLU A 126 -9.33 -10.50 3.60
CA GLU A 126 -10.20 -11.34 2.76
C GLU A 126 -11.30 -10.56 2.03
N GLY A 127 -11.96 -9.60 2.71
CA GLY A 127 -13.00 -8.80 2.08
C GLY A 127 -12.49 -7.88 0.97
N GLU A 128 -11.29 -7.33 1.09
CA GLU A 128 -10.61 -6.57 0.02
C GLU A 128 -10.19 -7.50 -1.11
N PHE A 129 -9.67 -8.67 -0.77
CA PHE A 129 -9.23 -9.67 -1.74
C PHE A 129 -10.38 -10.14 -2.65
N LEU A 130 -11.55 -10.45 -2.07
CA LEU A 130 -12.74 -10.81 -2.83
C LEU A 130 -13.21 -9.65 -3.73
N ARG A 131 -13.16 -8.41 -3.24
CA ARG A 131 -13.52 -7.23 -4.03
C ARG A 131 -12.57 -7.01 -5.23
N LEU A 132 -11.30 -7.35 -5.07
CA LEU A 132 -10.30 -7.35 -6.16
C LEU A 132 -10.55 -8.43 -7.22
N GLY A 133 -11.52 -9.32 -7.02
CA GLY A 133 -11.79 -10.46 -7.89
C GLY A 133 -10.96 -11.71 -7.55
N GLY A 134 -10.38 -11.76 -6.36
CA GLY A 134 -9.79 -12.98 -5.83
C GLY A 134 -10.86 -14.00 -5.45
N SER A 135 -10.53 -15.29 -5.43
CA SER A 135 -11.41 -16.37 -5.00
C SER A 135 -10.82 -17.11 -3.80
N LEU A 136 -11.68 -17.49 -2.86
CA LEU A 136 -11.33 -18.32 -1.70
C LEU A 136 -12.00 -19.71 -1.74
N GLU A 137 -12.68 -20.05 -2.83
CA GLU A 137 -13.43 -21.31 -2.98
C GLU A 137 -12.55 -22.55 -2.86
N ASN A 138 -11.30 -22.48 -3.34
CA ASN A 138 -10.32 -23.55 -3.29
C ASN A 138 -9.29 -23.36 -2.17
N GLY A 139 -9.63 -22.57 -1.14
CA GLY A 139 -8.76 -22.21 -0.03
C GLY A 139 -7.97 -20.93 -0.26
N ARG A 140 -7.51 -20.33 0.84
CA ARG A 140 -6.80 -19.04 0.86
C ARG A 140 -5.47 -19.10 0.13
N GLU A 141 -4.72 -20.17 0.33
CA GLU A 141 -3.41 -20.39 -0.27
C GLU A 141 -3.50 -20.42 -1.78
N ARG A 142 -4.42 -21.22 -2.32
CA ARG A 142 -4.62 -21.32 -3.76
C ARG A 142 -5.12 -20.02 -4.36
N GLY A 143 -6.09 -19.37 -3.71
CA GLY A 143 -6.61 -18.08 -4.16
C GLY A 143 -5.53 -17.02 -4.23
N ALA A 144 -4.71 -16.87 -3.17
CA ALA A 144 -3.60 -15.91 -3.15
C ALA A 144 -2.58 -16.19 -4.25
N TRP A 145 -2.23 -17.44 -4.49
CA TRP A 145 -1.29 -17.85 -5.52
C TRP A 145 -1.81 -17.57 -6.93
N GLU A 146 -3.06 -17.93 -7.22
CA GLU A 146 -3.68 -17.69 -8.52
C GLU A 146 -3.77 -16.19 -8.83
N PHE A 147 -4.12 -15.37 -7.81
CA PHE A 147 -4.17 -13.92 -7.93
C PHE A 147 -2.77 -13.32 -8.21
N ALA A 148 -1.77 -13.70 -7.41
CA ALA A 148 -0.40 -13.22 -7.58
C ALA A 148 0.13 -13.52 -9.00
N ARG A 149 -0.09 -14.73 -9.51
CA ARG A 149 0.29 -15.10 -10.88
C ARG A 149 -0.48 -14.34 -11.95
N ARG A 150 -1.79 -14.18 -11.77
CA ARG A 150 -2.64 -13.50 -12.72
C ARG A 150 -2.25 -12.04 -12.92
N TYR A 151 -1.95 -11.35 -11.84
CA TYR A 151 -1.69 -9.90 -11.86
C TYR A 151 -0.21 -9.52 -11.75
N GLY A 152 0.70 -10.48 -11.58
CA GLY A 152 2.12 -10.24 -11.51
C GLY A 152 2.58 -9.48 -10.26
N CYS A 153 1.83 -9.56 -9.15
CA CYS A 153 2.13 -8.84 -7.91
C CYS A 153 2.31 -9.78 -6.71
N VAL A 154 3.11 -9.39 -5.75
CA VAL A 154 3.18 -10.10 -4.47
C VAL A 154 1.89 -9.83 -3.69
N THR A 155 1.21 -10.90 -3.30
CA THR A 155 -0.07 -10.83 -2.58
C THR A 155 0.12 -11.25 -1.13
N VAL A 156 -0.07 -10.32 -0.20
CA VAL A 156 -0.08 -10.54 1.26
C VAL A 156 -1.54 -10.63 1.71
N LEU A 157 -2.11 -11.82 1.70
CA LEU A 157 -3.49 -12.06 2.14
C LEU A 157 -3.55 -12.10 3.67
N LYS A 158 -3.93 -10.96 4.26
CA LYS A 158 -4.00 -10.76 5.72
C LYS A 158 -5.03 -11.66 6.39
N GLY A 159 -4.75 -12.13 7.61
CA GLY A 159 -5.65 -12.90 8.44
C GLY A 159 -4.87 -13.72 9.47
N HIS A 160 -5.58 -14.57 10.22
CA HIS A 160 -4.92 -15.63 10.97
C HIS A 160 -4.18 -16.54 9.98
N ARG A 161 -2.86 -16.75 10.20
CA ARG A 161 -1.96 -17.36 9.22
C ARG A 161 -1.93 -16.54 7.89
N THR A 162 -1.34 -15.36 7.94
CA THR A 162 -1.16 -14.51 6.76
C THR A 162 -0.41 -15.26 5.65
N ILE A 163 -0.91 -15.18 4.43
CA ILE A 163 -0.32 -15.87 3.28
C ILE A 163 0.38 -14.85 2.41
N ILE A 164 1.64 -15.11 2.07
CA ILE A 164 2.40 -14.32 1.10
C ILE A 164 2.61 -15.20 -0.15
N ALA A 165 2.03 -14.78 -1.26
CA ALA A 165 2.17 -15.44 -2.55
C ALA A 165 2.97 -14.57 -3.52
N HIS A 166 4.04 -15.15 -4.09
CA HIS A 166 4.87 -14.50 -5.11
C HIS A 166 4.44 -14.96 -6.51
N PRO A 167 4.43 -14.08 -7.53
CA PRO A 167 4.00 -14.44 -8.89
C PRO A 167 4.83 -15.57 -9.53
N ALA A 168 6.09 -15.77 -9.11
CA ALA A 168 6.92 -16.89 -9.53
C ALA A 168 6.56 -18.25 -8.89
N GLY A 169 5.52 -18.31 -8.07
CA GLY A 169 4.98 -19.54 -7.50
C GLY A 169 5.43 -19.90 -6.07
N ARG A 170 6.37 -19.12 -5.49
CA ARG A 170 6.74 -19.29 -4.08
C ARG A 170 5.64 -18.77 -3.17
N MET A 171 5.43 -19.45 -2.05
CA MET A 171 4.40 -19.10 -1.08
C MET A 171 4.89 -19.34 0.36
N TYR A 172 4.48 -18.45 1.25
CA TYR A 172 4.79 -18.52 2.68
C TYR A 172 3.52 -18.36 3.49
N VAL A 173 3.46 -19.05 4.61
CA VAL A 173 2.40 -18.92 5.61
C VAL A 173 3.03 -18.47 6.91
N ILE A 174 2.61 -17.32 7.42
CA ILE A 174 3.12 -16.76 8.67
C ILE A 174 2.28 -17.30 9.83
N GLU A 175 2.92 -18.05 10.70
CA GLU A 175 2.29 -18.63 11.89
C GLU A 175 2.48 -17.78 13.15
N ALA A 176 3.25 -16.69 13.04
CA ALA A 176 3.44 -15.69 14.08
C ALA A 176 2.21 -14.79 14.25
N GLY A 177 2.14 -14.12 15.39
CA GLY A 177 1.08 -13.16 15.70
C GLY A 177 0.17 -13.63 16.84
N ASN A 178 -0.78 -12.77 17.22
CA ASN A 178 -1.75 -13.04 18.27
C ASN A 178 -3.03 -12.20 18.05
N PRO A 179 -4.15 -12.54 18.71
CA PRO A 179 -5.43 -11.83 18.55
C PRO A 179 -5.39 -10.32 18.87
N GLY A 180 -4.42 -9.86 19.66
CA GLY A 180 -4.24 -8.43 19.98
C GLY A 180 -3.83 -7.58 18.77
N MET A 181 -3.39 -8.21 17.68
CA MET A 181 -3.11 -7.51 16.40
C MET A 181 -4.38 -7.16 15.63
N ALA A 182 -5.53 -7.76 15.95
CA ALA A 182 -6.82 -7.49 15.32
C ALA A 182 -7.45 -6.20 15.85
N LYS A 183 -6.79 -5.07 15.63
CA LYS A 183 -7.22 -3.73 16.04
C LYS A 183 -7.08 -2.73 14.89
N GLY A 184 -7.79 -1.60 15.00
CA GLY A 184 -7.66 -0.51 14.03
C GLY A 184 -6.21 0.01 13.95
N GLY A 185 -5.72 0.23 12.74
CA GLY A 185 -4.39 0.76 12.47
C GLY A 185 -3.29 -0.29 12.26
N SER A 186 -3.52 -1.57 12.59
CA SER A 186 -2.51 -2.63 12.37
C SER A 186 -2.15 -2.78 10.88
N GLY A 187 -3.14 -2.66 9.98
CA GLY A 187 -2.91 -2.66 8.53
C GLY A 187 -2.07 -1.47 8.08
N ASP A 188 -2.38 -0.27 8.60
CA ASP A 188 -1.62 0.95 8.27
C ASP A 188 -0.15 0.83 8.70
N VAL A 189 0.09 0.24 9.88
CA VAL A 189 1.43 -0.07 10.38
C VAL A 189 2.13 -1.07 9.46
N LEU A 190 1.46 -2.16 9.09
CA LEU A 190 2.01 -3.18 8.18
C LEU A 190 2.41 -2.55 6.83
N THR A 191 1.59 -1.65 6.29
CA THR A 191 1.90 -0.94 5.04
C THR A 191 3.20 -0.16 5.16
N GLY A 192 3.41 0.58 6.25
CA GLY A 192 4.64 1.35 6.47
C GLY A 192 5.86 0.47 6.71
N VAL A 193 5.73 -0.61 7.49
CA VAL A 193 6.80 -1.60 7.69
C VAL A 193 7.20 -2.23 6.35
N THR A 194 6.22 -2.68 5.57
CA THR A 194 6.45 -3.28 4.26
C THR A 194 7.18 -2.29 3.33
N ALA A 195 6.74 -1.03 3.29
CA ALA A 195 7.37 0.00 2.47
C ALA A 195 8.84 0.24 2.85
N ALA A 196 9.14 0.34 4.14
CA ALA A 196 10.51 0.51 4.61
C ALA A 196 11.41 -0.68 4.23
N LEU A 197 10.92 -1.90 4.39
CA LEU A 197 11.66 -3.12 4.06
C LEU A 197 11.86 -3.28 2.55
N LEU A 198 10.90 -2.86 1.72
CA LEU A 198 11.04 -2.84 0.26
C LEU A 198 12.19 -1.93 -0.21
N GLY A 199 12.51 -0.88 0.52
CA GLY A 199 13.68 -0.05 0.26
C GLY A 199 15.01 -0.68 0.65
N GLN A 200 15.00 -1.75 1.44
CA GLN A 200 16.20 -2.36 2.04
C GLN A 200 16.53 -3.76 1.49
N MET A 201 15.54 -4.44 0.91
CA MET A 201 15.72 -5.82 0.47
C MET A 201 14.81 -6.19 -0.72
N GLU A 202 14.96 -7.41 -1.23
CA GLU A 202 14.12 -7.96 -2.28
C GLU A 202 12.64 -8.02 -1.87
N THR A 203 11.75 -7.81 -2.83
CA THR A 203 10.30 -7.62 -2.61
C THR A 203 9.65 -8.78 -1.87
N GLU A 204 9.97 -10.01 -2.24
CA GLU A 204 9.44 -11.20 -1.56
C GLU A 204 9.89 -11.26 -0.10
N ARG A 205 11.19 -11.06 0.13
CA ARG A 205 11.76 -11.08 1.49
C ARG A 205 11.19 -9.96 2.35
N ALA A 206 11.01 -8.77 1.77
CA ALA A 206 10.40 -7.64 2.46
C ALA A 206 8.97 -7.96 2.91
N ALA A 207 8.13 -8.54 2.02
CA ALA A 207 6.77 -8.92 2.34
C ALA A 207 6.69 -9.99 3.45
N VAL A 208 7.58 -10.99 3.42
CA VAL A 208 7.66 -12.04 4.45
C VAL A 208 8.13 -11.47 5.79
N THR A 209 9.16 -10.63 5.77
CA THR A 209 9.73 -10.06 7.01
C THR A 209 8.79 -9.05 7.68
N ALA A 210 7.92 -8.39 6.91
CA ALA A 210 6.95 -7.43 7.43
C ALA A 210 5.80 -8.07 8.22
N CYS A 211 5.51 -9.34 7.98
CA CYS A 211 4.38 -10.07 8.58
C CYS A 211 4.81 -10.91 9.78
#